data_c60cd6c87f8649ab7e66746ad10fd476
#
_entry.id   c60cd6c87f8649ab7e66746ad10fd476
#
_cell.length_a   1.000
_cell.length_b   1.000
_cell.length_c   1.000
_cell.angle_alpha   90.00
_cell.angle_beta   90.00
_cell.angle_gamma   90.00
#
_symmetry.space_group_name_H-M   'P 1'
#
loop_
_entity.id
_entity.type
_entity.pdbx_description
1 polymer ?
#
loop_
_entity_poly.entity_id
_entity_poly.type
_entity_poly.pdbx_seq_one_letter_code
_entity_poly.pdbx_strand_id
1 'polypeptide(L)'
;MLLTPRQDEIVALAKTNGRVLVDELAARFSVTPQTIRKDLNDLCDTRVLTRIHGGALFPSGNENVKYEARRAIASVEKQAIGAAAAALIPNNSSLFINIGTTTEAVGEALADHHELMVITNNINVANRLRVFPGIEVVIAGGVVRGSDGGIVGEAAVDFIRQFKVDFAVIGVSAIDEDGALLDFDFREVKVAQAIISNARHVILVSDSLKFERTAPVRIGHLSQVHTFITDHCPVDSIRSICADHDVRLIETEARDA
;
A
#
# COMPACT_ATOMS: atom_id res chain seq x y z
N MET A 1 -32.40 -0.84 -9.95
CA MET A 1 -32.93 -0.09 -8.79
C MET A 1 -32.42 1.34 -8.95
N LEU A 2 -33.28 2.35 -8.86
CA LEU A 2 -32.83 3.75 -8.90
C LEU A 2 -32.25 4.07 -7.52
N LEU A 3 -31.03 4.57 -7.48
CA LEU A 3 -30.40 5.05 -6.26
C LEU A 3 -31.13 6.32 -5.75
N THR A 4 -31.16 6.52 -4.46
CA THR A 4 -31.61 7.79 -3.89
C THR A 4 -30.55 8.86 -4.12
N PRO A 5 -30.90 10.17 -4.14
CA PRO A 5 -29.89 11.23 -4.30
C PRO A 5 -28.74 11.14 -3.29
N ARG A 6 -29.00 10.73 -2.04
CA ARG A 6 -27.99 10.50 -1.03
C ARG A 6 -27.08 9.31 -1.34
N GLN A 7 -27.66 8.21 -1.82
CA GLN A 7 -26.88 7.05 -2.24
C GLN A 7 -25.98 7.37 -3.45
N ASP A 8 -26.48 8.16 -4.41
CA ASP A 8 -25.66 8.62 -5.54
C ASP A 8 -24.46 9.45 -5.07
N GLU A 9 -24.67 10.37 -4.10
CA GLU A 9 -23.58 11.17 -3.54
C GLU A 9 -22.61 10.32 -2.71
N ILE A 10 -23.09 9.33 -1.95
CA ILE A 10 -22.24 8.35 -1.25
C ILE A 10 -21.36 7.57 -2.25
N VAL A 11 -21.93 7.13 -3.36
CA VAL A 11 -21.17 6.42 -4.41
C VAL A 11 -20.13 7.34 -5.04
N ALA A 12 -20.47 8.60 -5.32
CA ALA A 12 -19.53 9.59 -5.85
C ALA A 12 -18.36 9.85 -4.89
N LEU A 13 -18.66 10.00 -3.59
CA LEU A 13 -17.65 10.14 -2.54
C LEU A 13 -16.77 8.89 -2.43
N ALA A 14 -17.38 7.69 -2.46
CA ALA A 14 -16.64 6.45 -2.43
C ALA A 14 -15.72 6.28 -3.65
N LYS A 15 -16.18 6.67 -4.85
CA LYS A 15 -15.33 6.70 -6.07
C LYS A 15 -14.14 7.65 -5.96
N THR A 16 -14.36 8.82 -5.37
CA THR A 16 -13.32 9.84 -5.25
C THR A 16 -12.31 9.49 -4.17
N ASN A 17 -12.79 9.03 -3.01
CA ASN A 17 -11.99 8.80 -1.81
C ASN A 17 -11.53 7.34 -1.65
N GLY A 18 -12.03 6.43 -2.50
CA GLY A 18 -11.79 4.99 -2.40
C GLY A 18 -12.68 4.31 -1.36
N ARG A 19 -12.96 4.98 -0.23
CA ARG A 19 -13.85 4.50 0.84
C ARG A 19 -14.71 5.62 1.40
N VAL A 20 -15.74 5.23 2.15
CA VAL A 20 -16.60 6.12 2.95
C VAL A 20 -16.82 5.50 4.32
N LEU A 21 -16.81 6.33 5.38
CA LEU A 21 -17.06 5.89 6.75
C LEU A 21 -18.44 6.34 7.22
N VAL A 22 -19.08 5.49 8.04
CA VAL A 22 -20.44 5.73 8.56
C VAL A 22 -20.53 7.08 9.29
N ASP A 23 -19.57 7.37 10.17
CA ASP A 23 -19.64 8.55 11.03
C ASP A 23 -19.36 9.84 10.24
N GLU A 24 -18.44 9.81 9.28
CA GLU A 24 -18.19 10.93 8.36
C GLU A 24 -19.40 11.25 7.49
N LEU A 25 -20.04 10.21 6.93
CA LEU A 25 -21.25 10.39 6.13
C LEU A 25 -22.43 10.86 6.99
N ALA A 26 -22.57 10.35 8.22
CA ALA A 26 -23.62 10.78 9.14
C ALA A 26 -23.50 12.27 9.47
N ALA A 27 -22.29 12.76 9.74
CA ALA A 27 -22.01 14.17 9.97
C ALA A 27 -22.27 15.00 8.71
N ARG A 28 -21.76 14.56 7.54
CA ARG A 28 -21.91 15.28 6.26
C ARG A 28 -23.37 15.44 5.83
N PHE A 29 -24.16 14.37 5.95
CA PHE A 29 -25.57 14.39 5.55
C PHE A 29 -26.53 14.80 6.67
N SER A 30 -26.02 15.10 7.87
CA SER A 30 -26.83 15.46 9.05
C SER A 30 -27.92 14.44 9.36
N VAL A 31 -27.57 13.14 9.28
CA VAL A 31 -28.44 11.99 9.57
C VAL A 31 -27.82 11.08 10.61
N THR A 32 -28.61 10.13 11.13
CA THR A 32 -28.08 9.17 12.11
C THR A 32 -27.12 8.16 11.47
N PRO A 33 -26.12 7.64 12.20
CA PRO A 33 -25.28 6.54 11.74
C PRO A 33 -26.08 5.32 11.26
N GLN A 34 -27.24 5.06 11.87
CA GLN A 34 -28.12 3.96 11.48
C GLN A 34 -28.71 4.17 10.08
N THR A 35 -29.04 5.41 9.71
CA THR A 35 -29.52 5.76 8.37
C THR A 35 -28.43 5.50 7.33
N ILE A 36 -27.21 5.88 7.60
CA ILE A 36 -26.07 5.64 6.71
C ILE A 36 -25.76 4.13 6.61
N ARG A 37 -25.81 3.38 7.72
CA ARG A 37 -25.63 1.91 7.67
C ARG A 37 -26.64 1.23 6.76
N LYS A 38 -27.89 1.72 6.75
CA LYS A 38 -28.93 1.21 5.84
C LYS A 38 -28.57 1.52 4.39
N ASP A 39 -28.23 2.78 4.06
CA ASP A 39 -27.84 3.15 2.69
C ASP A 39 -26.64 2.33 2.21
N LEU A 40 -25.62 2.17 3.06
CA LEU A 40 -24.45 1.38 2.72
C LEU A 40 -24.77 -0.11 2.54
N ASN A 41 -25.69 -0.67 3.34
CA ASN A 41 -26.14 -2.07 3.15
C ASN A 41 -26.83 -2.23 1.80
N ASP A 42 -27.77 -1.34 1.44
CA ASP A 42 -28.47 -1.38 0.16
C ASP A 42 -27.47 -1.30 -1.02
N LEU A 43 -26.44 -0.44 -0.92
CA LEU A 43 -25.39 -0.28 -1.92
C LEU A 43 -24.46 -1.50 -1.99
N CYS A 44 -24.17 -2.13 -0.86
CA CYS A 44 -23.35 -3.35 -0.82
C CYS A 44 -24.12 -4.58 -1.33
N ASP A 45 -25.40 -4.72 -0.98
CA ASP A 45 -26.26 -5.81 -1.46
C ASP A 45 -26.42 -5.78 -2.99
N THR A 46 -26.40 -4.58 -3.58
CA THR A 46 -26.40 -4.39 -5.04
C THR A 46 -25.00 -4.41 -5.66
N ARG A 47 -23.94 -4.70 -4.88
CA ARG A 47 -22.53 -4.74 -5.30
C ARG A 47 -22.01 -3.42 -5.90
N VAL A 48 -22.66 -2.31 -5.61
CA VAL A 48 -22.18 -0.97 -5.98
C VAL A 48 -21.01 -0.56 -5.08
N LEU A 49 -21.06 -0.96 -3.81
CA LEU A 49 -19.97 -0.82 -2.84
C LEU A 49 -19.65 -2.18 -2.19
N THR A 50 -18.45 -2.30 -1.62
CA THR A 50 -18.01 -3.45 -0.81
C THR A 50 -18.00 -3.07 0.66
N ARG A 51 -18.57 -3.91 1.54
CA ARG A 51 -18.65 -3.65 2.97
C ARG A 51 -17.29 -3.76 3.64
N ILE A 52 -16.96 -2.80 4.51
CA ILE A 52 -15.81 -2.85 5.43
C ILE A 52 -16.27 -2.51 6.86
N HIS A 53 -15.39 -2.75 7.84
CA HIS A 53 -15.67 -2.34 9.22
C HIS A 53 -15.83 -0.81 9.30
N GLY A 54 -16.97 -0.36 9.81
CA GLY A 54 -17.28 1.08 9.97
C GLY A 54 -17.63 1.83 8.67
N GLY A 55 -17.71 1.18 7.48
CA GLY A 55 -17.95 1.88 6.23
C GLY A 55 -18.18 1.00 5.02
N ALA A 56 -17.84 1.52 3.85
CA ALA A 56 -17.82 0.79 2.57
C ALA A 56 -16.70 1.29 1.65
N LEU A 57 -16.19 0.39 0.80
CA LEU A 57 -15.26 0.69 -0.30
C LEU A 57 -16.02 0.81 -1.62
N PHE A 58 -15.53 1.65 -2.51
CA PHE A 58 -15.92 1.52 -3.91
C PHE A 58 -15.19 0.30 -4.48
N PRO A 59 -15.92 -0.72 -5.02
CA PRO A 59 -15.26 -1.88 -5.59
C PRO A 59 -14.34 -1.38 -6.72
N SER A 60 -13.06 -1.54 -6.56
CA SER A 60 -12.14 -1.33 -7.65
C SER A 60 -12.31 -2.52 -8.61
N GLY A 61 -13.22 -2.38 -9.57
CA GLY A 61 -13.03 -3.06 -10.84
C GLY A 61 -11.60 -2.77 -11.31
N ASN A 62 -11.14 -3.19 -12.44
CA ASN A 62 -9.77 -3.02 -12.96
C ASN A 62 -9.17 -1.59 -12.89
N GLU A 63 -9.75 -0.66 -12.11
CA GLU A 63 -9.28 0.71 -11.89
C GLU A 63 -8.63 0.85 -10.52
N ASN A 64 -7.35 1.20 -10.53
CA ASN A 64 -6.61 1.57 -9.32
C ASN A 64 -7.19 2.86 -8.72
N VAL A 65 -7.42 2.88 -7.40
CA VAL A 65 -7.81 4.10 -6.66
C VAL A 65 -6.78 5.20 -6.91
N LYS A 66 -7.23 6.42 -7.19
CA LYS A 66 -6.33 7.56 -7.45
C LYS A 66 -5.33 7.74 -6.31
N TYR A 67 -4.11 8.12 -6.66
CA TYR A 67 -3.00 8.26 -5.72
C TYR A 67 -3.32 9.13 -4.50
N GLU A 68 -3.93 10.31 -4.71
CA GLU A 68 -4.29 11.22 -3.61
C GLU A 68 -5.28 10.57 -2.62
N ALA A 69 -6.26 9.84 -3.13
CA ALA A 69 -7.17 9.09 -2.27
C ALA A 69 -6.45 7.97 -1.50
N ARG A 70 -5.50 7.26 -2.15
CA ARG A 70 -4.68 6.24 -1.48
C ARG A 70 -3.81 6.82 -0.35
N ARG A 71 -3.31 8.05 -0.49
CA ARG A 71 -2.56 8.73 0.57
C ARG A 71 -3.41 9.02 1.81
N ALA A 72 -4.66 9.45 1.61
CA ALA A 72 -5.59 9.77 2.69
C ALA A 72 -6.16 8.53 3.39
N ILE A 73 -6.31 7.41 2.65
CA ILE A 73 -6.87 6.16 3.16
C ILE A 73 -5.84 5.49 4.09
N ALA A 74 -6.28 5.08 5.29
CA ALA A 74 -5.47 4.36 6.27
C ALA A 74 -4.13 5.07 6.58
N SER A 75 -4.16 6.42 6.72
CA SER A 75 -2.92 7.20 6.87
C SER A 75 -2.24 6.95 8.22
N VAL A 76 -3.00 6.73 9.29
CA VAL A 76 -2.48 6.42 10.63
C VAL A 76 -1.83 5.04 10.63
N GLU A 77 -2.52 4.05 10.07
CA GLU A 77 -2.04 2.68 9.93
C GLU A 77 -0.73 2.63 9.11
N LYS A 78 -0.68 3.37 7.99
CA LYS A 78 0.55 3.46 7.17
C LYS A 78 1.72 4.11 7.90
N GLN A 79 1.48 5.10 8.74
CA GLN A 79 2.51 5.70 9.57
C GLN A 79 3.04 4.70 10.59
N ALA A 80 2.16 3.94 11.25
CA ALA A 80 2.56 2.89 12.20
C ALA A 80 3.37 1.78 11.50
N ILE A 81 2.91 1.32 10.33
CA ILE A 81 3.61 0.35 9.47
C ILE A 81 4.98 0.91 9.05
N GLY A 82 5.01 2.18 8.63
CA GLY A 82 6.23 2.88 8.24
C GLY A 82 7.28 2.93 9.34
N ALA A 83 6.85 3.29 10.55
CA ALA A 83 7.71 3.33 11.73
C ALA A 83 8.25 1.94 12.11
N ALA A 84 7.38 0.91 12.06
CA ALA A 84 7.78 -0.47 12.34
C ALA A 84 8.78 -1.01 11.30
N ALA A 85 8.60 -0.66 10.01
CA ALA A 85 9.54 -1.03 8.96
C ALA A 85 10.89 -0.32 9.11
N ALA A 86 10.88 0.98 9.37
CA ALA A 86 12.10 1.77 9.58
C ALA A 86 12.93 1.23 10.77
N ALA A 87 12.27 0.82 11.86
CA ALA A 87 12.94 0.24 13.02
C ALA A 87 13.70 -1.08 12.74
N LEU A 88 13.41 -1.76 11.63
CA LEU A 88 14.11 -2.97 11.20
C LEU A 88 15.33 -2.68 10.31
N ILE A 89 15.47 -1.45 9.82
CA ILE A 89 16.53 -1.05 8.92
C ILE A 89 17.65 -0.40 9.75
N PRO A 90 18.83 -1.02 9.86
CA PRO A 90 19.92 -0.40 10.62
C PRO A 90 20.57 0.74 9.81
N ASN A 91 21.24 1.66 10.51
CA ASN A 91 22.13 2.60 9.87
C ASN A 91 23.24 1.88 9.10
N ASN A 92 23.89 2.56 8.19
CA ASN A 92 24.95 2.00 7.34
C ASN A 92 24.44 0.82 6.48
N SER A 93 23.30 1.01 5.84
CA SER A 93 22.63 0.01 5.00
C SER A 93 22.27 0.57 3.63
N SER A 94 22.12 -0.34 2.67
CA SER A 94 21.59 -0.05 1.34
C SER A 94 20.18 -0.64 1.21
N LEU A 95 19.24 0.13 0.61
CA LEU A 95 17.89 -0.36 0.46
C LEU A 95 17.19 0.13 -0.81
N PHE A 96 16.29 -0.70 -1.33
CA PHE A 96 15.28 -0.28 -2.28
C PHE A 96 14.01 0.17 -1.58
N ILE A 97 13.39 1.26 -2.06
CA ILE A 97 12.02 1.64 -1.70
C ILE A 97 11.20 1.72 -3.00
N ASN A 98 10.22 0.82 -3.13
CA ASN A 98 9.33 0.74 -4.30
C ASN A 98 8.23 1.82 -4.24
N ILE A 99 7.41 1.87 -5.31
CA ILE A 99 6.23 2.74 -5.44
C ILE A 99 5.16 2.31 -4.43
N GLY A 100 4.51 3.28 -3.79
CA GLY A 100 3.36 3.04 -2.93
C GLY A 100 3.21 4.06 -1.81
N THR A 101 2.00 4.32 -1.37
CA THR A 101 1.75 5.28 -0.28
C THR A 101 2.19 4.75 1.09
N THR A 102 2.21 3.43 1.28
CA THR A 102 2.75 2.80 2.50
C THR A 102 4.28 2.80 2.48
N THR A 103 4.89 2.56 1.33
CA THR A 103 6.36 2.65 1.17
C THR A 103 6.87 4.09 1.33
N GLU A 104 6.07 5.08 0.92
CA GLU A 104 6.35 6.50 1.20
C GLU A 104 6.37 6.81 2.69
N ALA A 105 5.45 6.21 3.47
CA ALA A 105 5.44 6.35 4.93
C ALA A 105 6.70 5.72 5.58
N VAL A 106 7.22 4.61 5.03
CA VAL A 106 8.52 4.07 5.46
C VAL A 106 9.63 5.10 5.19
N GLY A 107 9.67 5.68 3.98
CA GLY A 107 10.64 6.72 3.66
C GLY A 107 10.60 7.88 4.66
N GLU A 108 9.41 8.36 5.04
CA GLU A 108 9.26 9.42 6.04
C GLU A 108 9.84 9.02 7.41
N ALA A 109 9.66 7.76 7.81
CA ALA A 109 10.13 7.25 9.09
C ALA A 109 11.65 7.04 9.16
N LEU A 110 12.36 7.12 8.03
CA LEU A 110 13.83 7.02 7.98
C LEU A 110 14.56 8.35 8.26
N ALA A 111 13.85 9.44 8.56
CA ALA A 111 14.41 10.78 8.69
C ALA A 111 15.60 10.90 9.66
N ASP A 112 15.60 10.11 10.73
CA ASP A 112 16.66 10.11 11.76
C ASP A 112 17.78 9.08 11.50
N HIS A 113 17.71 8.34 10.39
CA HIS A 113 18.75 7.39 10.02
C HIS A 113 19.94 8.10 9.38
N HIS A 114 21.10 7.47 9.43
CA HIS A 114 22.34 7.96 8.84
C HIS A 114 23.11 6.85 8.12
N GLU A 115 23.95 7.28 7.17
CA GLU A 115 24.74 6.37 6.33
C GLU A 115 23.85 5.37 5.55
N LEU A 116 22.66 5.83 5.10
CA LEU A 116 21.80 5.03 4.23
C LEU A 116 22.04 5.36 2.76
N MET A 117 22.06 4.33 1.91
CA MET A 117 21.89 4.46 0.46
C MET A 117 20.49 3.98 0.09
N VAL A 118 19.62 4.90 -0.33
CA VAL A 118 18.25 4.58 -0.76
C VAL A 118 18.14 4.67 -2.26
N ILE A 119 17.86 3.55 -2.90
CA ILE A 119 17.60 3.44 -4.34
C ILE A 119 16.09 3.32 -4.52
N THR A 120 15.49 4.18 -5.33
CA THR A 120 14.04 4.21 -5.48
C THR A 120 13.60 4.46 -6.92
N ASN A 121 12.47 3.90 -7.28
CA ASN A 121 11.71 4.21 -8.48
C ASN A 121 10.47 5.07 -8.18
N ASN A 122 10.45 5.77 -7.03
CA ASN A 122 9.36 6.62 -6.58
C ASN A 122 9.87 8.06 -6.40
N ILE A 123 9.40 8.99 -7.25
CA ILE A 123 9.79 10.40 -7.18
C ILE A 123 9.41 11.03 -5.83
N ASN A 124 8.29 10.62 -5.24
CA ASN A 124 7.83 11.17 -3.97
C ASN A 124 8.78 10.78 -2.83
N VAL A 125 9.22 9.52 -2.79
CA VAL A 125 10.25 9.05 -1.85
C VAL A 125 11.55 9.84 -2.04
N ALA A 126 12.03 9.96 -3.28
CA ALA A 126 13.25 10.70 -3.57
C ALA A 126 13.16 12.16 -3.11
N ASN A 127 12.05 12.85 -3.40
CA ASN A 127 11.83 14.23 -2.97
C ASN A 127 11.81 14.41 -1.44
N ARG A 128 11.28 13.44 -0.71
CA ARG A 128 11.23 13.48 0.76
C ARG A 128 12.57 13.22 1.38
N LEU A 129 13.30 12.22 0.90
CA LEU A 129 14.55 11.78 1.51
C LEU A 129 15.75 12.67 1.19
N ARG A 130 15.79 13.31 0.02
CA ARG A 130 16.94 14.14 -0.43
C ARG A 130 17.30 15.32 0.50
N VAL A 131 16.44 15.68 1.44
CA VAL A 131 16.68 16.77 2.39
C VAL A 131 17.39 16.30 3.66
N PHE A 132 17.48 14.98 3.90
CA PHE A 132 18.14 14.42 5.07
C PHE A 132 19.62 14.13 4.78
N PRO A 133 20.56 14.80 5.48
CA PRO A 133 21.98 14.73 5.13
C PRO A 133 22.61 13.35 5.36
N GLY A 134 21.97 12.50 6.17
CA GLY A 134 22.42 11.12 6.44
C GLY A 134 21.99 10.10 5.39
N ILE A 135 21.26 10.52 4.34
CA ILE A 135 20.68 9.60 3.35
C ILE A 135 21.12 9.99 1.94
N GLU A 136 21.87 9.11 1.30
CA GLU A 136 22.14 9.20 -0.13
C GLU A 136 20.96 8.64 -0.92
N VAL A 137 20.40 9.43 -1.84
CA VAL A 137 19.23 9.03 -2.64
C VAL A 137 19.62 8.84 -4.09
N VAL A 138 19.42 7.63 -4.60
CA VAL A 138 19.63 7.24 -5.99
C VAL A 138 18.27 6.96 -6.63
N ILE A 139 17.93 7.72 -7.66
CA ILE A 139 16.65 7.53 -8.36
C ILE A 139 16.83 6.73 -9.66
N ALA A 140 16.01 5.72 -9.87
CA ALA A 140 15.99 4.96 -11.11
C ALA A 140 15.58 5.85 -12.29
N GLY A 141 16.22 5.68 -13.44
CA GLY A 141 15.79 6.31 -14.68
C GLY A 141 14.63 5.55 -15.33
N GLY A 142 13.83 6.24 -16.16
CA GLY A 142 12.74 5.60 -16.89
C GLY A 142 11.55 6.52 -17.14
N VAL A 143 10.41 5.91 -17.51
CA VAL A 143 9.16 6.62 -17.75
C VAL A 143 8.47 6.93 -16.44
N VAL A 144 8.20 8.21 -16.19
CA VAL A 144 7.45 8.67 -15.03
C VAL A 144 5.96 8.51 -15.28
N ARG A 145 5.29 7.75 -14.43
CA ARG A 145 3.84 7.63 -14.43
C ARG A 145 3.20 8.86 -13.77
N GLY A 146 2.38 9.59 -14.56
CA GLY A 146 1.81 10.86 -14.12
C GLY A 146 0.79 10.75 -12.97
N SER A 147 0.25 9.55 -12.71
CA SER A 147 -0.75 9.35 -11.66
C SER A 147 -0.20 9.35 -10.23
N ASP A 148 1.05 8.93 -10.03
CA ASP A 148 1.65 8.73 -8.69
C ASP A 148 3.17 8.96 -8.62
N GLY A 149 3.79 9.39 -9.73
CA GLY A 149 5.23 9.65 -9.75
C GLY A 149 6.11 8.39 -9.77
N GLY A 150 5.51 7.23 -10.02
CA GLY A 150 6.26 5.98 -10.15
C GLY A 150 7.07 5.93 -11.45
N ILE A 151 8.31 5.47 -11.39
CA ILE A 151 9.17 5.26 -12.55
C ILE A 151 9.07 3.79 -12.94
N VAL A 152 8.69 3.54 -14.19
CA VAL A 152 8.35 2.20 -14.70
C VAL A 152 9.03 1.92 -16.04
N GLY A 153 9.02 0.66 -16.44
CA GLY A 153 9.55 0.20 -17.72
C GLY A 153 10.94 -0.42 -17.64
N GLU A 154 11.45 -0.91 -18.77
CA GLU A 154 12.68 -1.71 -18.85
C GLU A 154 13.91 -0.93 -18.37
N ALA A 155 14.01 0.37 -18.63
CA ALA A 155 15.12 1.19 -18.16
C ALA A 155 15.23 1.20 -16.61
N ALA A 156 14.08 1.25 -15.90
CA ALA A 156 14.06 1.15 -14.45
C ALA A 156 14.47 -0.26 -13.98
N VAL A 157 13.98 -1.30 -14.65
CA VAL A 157 14.36 -2.69 -14.36
C VAL A 157 15.87 -2.90 -14.51
N ASP A 158 16.45 -2.45 -15.63
CA ASP A 158 17.88 -2.61 -15.92
C ASP A 158 18.74 -1.80 -14.95
N PHE A 159 18.26 -0.63 -14.53
CA PHE A 159 18.93 0.16 -13.50
C PHE A 159 18.96 -0.56 -12.15
N ILE A 160 17.81 -1.07 -11.68
CA ILE A 160 17.69 -1.82 -10.42
C ILE A 160 18.61 -3.04 -10.39
N ARG A 161 18.72 -3.76 -11.50
CA ARG A 161 19.57 -4.96 -11.63
C ARG A 161 21.06 -4.72 -11.43
N GLN A 162 21.53 -3.47 -11.48
CA GLN A 162 22.93 -3.11 -11.25
C GLN A 162 23.32 -3.14 -9.76
N PHE A 163 22.34 -3.24 -8.86
CA PHE A 163 22.56 -3.20 -7.42
C PHE A 163 22.20 -4.54 -6.78
N LYS A 164 22.83 -4.82 -5.63
CA LYS A 164 22.43 -5.88 -4.70
C LYS A 164 22.42 -5.28 -3.30
N VAL A 165 21.26 -4.93 -2.81
CA VAL A 165 21.07 -4.18 -1.56
C VAL A 165 20.79 -5.08 -0.36
N ASP A 166 20.90 -4.52 0.85
CA ASP A 166 20.62 -5.24 2.09
C ASP A 166 19.13 -5.41 2.30
N PHE A 167 18.33 -4.37 2.04
CA PHE A 167 16.89 -4.39 2.25
C PHE A 167 16.11 -3.95 1.01
N ALA A 168 14.90 -4.46 0.87
CA ALA A 168 13.90 -3.92 -0.05
C ALA A 168 12.60 -3.70 0.69
N VAL A 169 12.01 -2.52 0.54
CA VAL A 169 10.66 -2.20 1.00
C VAL A 169 9.74 -2.18 -0.21
N ILE A 170 8.78 -3.09 -0.24
CA ILE A 170 7.80 -3.23 -1.32
C ILE A 170 6.38 -3.06 -0.79
N GLY A 171 5.53 -2.47 -1.62
CA GLY A 171 4.08 -2.40 -1.42
C GLY A 171 3.37 -3.23 -2.47
N VAL A 172 2.06 -3.42 -2.27
CA VAL A 172 1.18 -4.16 -3.19
C VAL A 172 -0.17 -3.46 -3.33
N SER A 173 -0.89 -3.76 -4.39
CA SER A 173 -2.26 -3.27 -4.58
C SER A 173 -3.31 -4.21 -4.00
N ALA A 174 -3.02 -5.53 -3.93
CA ALA A 174 -3.88 -6.54 -3.32
C ALA A 174 -3.05 -7.74 -2.85
N ILE A 175 -3.59 -8.50 -1.89
CA ILE A 175 -3.06 -9.77 -1.40
C ILE A 175 -4.20 -10.78 -1.44
N ASP A 176 -4.07 -11.82 -2.25
CA ASP A 176 -5.05 -12.91 -2.32
C ASP A 176 -4.88 -13.91 -1.17
N GLU A 177 -5.92 -14.66 -0.85
CA GLU A 177 -5.93 -15.65 0.24
C GLU A 177 -4.91 -16.80 0.05
N ASP A 178 -4.47 -17.03 -1.20
CA ASP A 178 -3.40 -17.98 -1.53
C ASP A 178 -1.98 -17.40 -1.34
N GLY A 179 -1.87 -16.17 -0.84
CA GLY A 179 -0.60 -15.47 -0.64
C GLY A 179 -0.03 -14.80 -1.89
N ALA A 180 -0.78 -14.73 -3.00
CA ALA A 180 -0.35 -14.02 -4.19
C ALA A 180 -0.32 -12.51 -3.94
N LEU A 181 0.80 -11.88 -4.29
CA LEU A 181 1.00 -10.43 -4.25
C LEU A 181 0.67 -9.83 -5.61
N LEU A 182 -0.27 -8.89 -5.65
CA LEU A 182 -0.87 -8.42 -6.90
C LEU A 182 -0.79 -6.91 -7.08
N ASP A 183 -0.77 -6.48 -8.36
CA ASP A 183 -0.84 -5.09 -8.77
C ASP A 183 -1.62 -4.90 -10.09
N PHE A 184 -1.85 -3.63 -10.48
CA PHE A 184 -2.61 -3.27 -11.69
C PHE A 184 -1.73 -3.05 -12.92
N ASP A 185 -0.50 -2.54 -12.77
CA ASP A 185 0.39 -2.17 -13.88
C ASP A 185 1.52 -3.19 -14.05
N PHE A 186 1.49 -3.95 -15.13
CA PHE A 186 2.52 -4.95 -15.43
C PHE A 186 3.95 -4.36 -15.55
N ARG A 187 4.07 -3.06 -15.89
CA ARG A 187 5.37 -2.38 -15.98
C ARG A 187 5.95 -2.11 -14.58
N GLU A 188 5.07 -1.78 -13.61
CA GLU A 188 5.43 -1.66 -12.20
C GLU A 188 5.81 -3.01 -11.63
N VAL A 189 5.01 -4.05 -11.93
CA VAL A 189 5.28 -5.42 -11.49
C VAL A 189 6.67 -5.89 -11.89
N LYS A 190 7.13 -5.62 -13.11
CA LYS A 190 8.50 -5.95 -13.54
C LYS A 190 9.57 -5.27 -12.69
N VAL A 191 9.38 -4.02 -12.31
CA VAL A 191 10.31 -3.30 -11.43
C VAL A 191 10.28 -3.89 -10.03
N ALA A 192 9.10 -4.17 -9.47
CA ALA A 192 8.96 -4.80 -8.16
C ALA A 192 9.63 -6.18 -8.11
N GLN A 193 9.49 -6.99 -9.15
CA GLN A 193 10.17 -8.28 -9.28
C GLN A 193 11.70 -8.13 -9.32
N ALA A 194 12.21 -7.12 -10.03
CA ALA A 194 13.63 -6.83 -10.06
C ALA A 194 14.15 -6.42 -8.66
N ILE A 195 13.39 -5.59 -7.93
CA ILE A 195 13.68 -5.18 -6.56
C ILE A 195 13.76 -6.40 -5.63
N ILE A 196 12.74 -7.26 -5.65
CA ILE A 196 12.69 -8.48 -4.82
C ILE A 196 13.91 -9.39 -5.09
N SER A 197 14.24 -9.59 -6.36
CA SER A 197 15.36 -10.47 -6.77
C SER A 197 16.73 -9.92 -6.41
N ASN A 198 16.84 -8.60 -6.18
CA ASN A 198 18.12 -7.91 -5.93
C ASN A 198 18.26 -7.36 -4.50
N ALA A 199 17.47 -7.85 -3.55
CA ALA A 199 17.63 -7.56 -2.13
C ALA A 199 17.99 -8.84 -1.34
N ARG A 200 18.71 -8.67 -0.21
CA ARG A 200 19.01 -9.75 0.72
C ARG A 200 17.85 -9.99 1.68
N HIS A 201 17.16 -8.92 2.06
CA HIS A 201 15.99 -9.00 2.96
C HIS A 201 14.84 -8.18 2.37
N VAL A 202 13.72 -8.81 2.09
CA VAL A 202 12.52 -8.18 1.52
C VAL A 202 11.51 -7.94 2.62
N ILE A 203 11.09 -6.68 2.78
CA ILE A 203 10.05 -6.23 3.70
C ILE A 203 8.82 -5.84 2.87
N LEU A 204 7.74 -6.59 3.01
CA LEU A 204 6.43 -6.22 2.48
C LEU A 204 5.73 -5.32 3.48
N VAL A 205 5.23 -4.18 3.02
CA VAL A 205 4.43 -3.25 3.81
C VAL A 205 3.05 -3.04 3.17
N SER A 206 2.00 -3.30 3.91
CA SER A 206 0.63 -3.25 3.39
C SER A 206 -0.38 -3.00 4.49
N ASP A 207 -1.34 -2.11 4.25
CA ASP A 207 -2.51 -1.98 5.13
C ASP A 207 -3.52 -3.12 4.90
N SER A 208 -4.34 -3.43 5.91
CA SER A 208 -5.31 -4.53 5.94
C SER A 208 -6.36 -4.46 4.83
N LEU A 209 -6.63 -3.27 4.27
CA LEU A 209 -7.56 -3.11 3.16
C LEU A 209 -7.09 -3.80 1.87
N LYS A 210 -5.83 -4.25 1.80
CA LYS A 210 -5.30 -4.96 0.64
C LYS A 210 -5.76 -6.42 0.55
N PHE A 211 -6.25 -6.98 1.64
CA PHE A 211 -6.88 -8.30 1.65
C PHE A 211 -8.30 -8.30 1.06
N GLU A 212 -8.93 -7.12 0.98
CA GLU A 212 -10.29 -6.96 0.43
C GLU A 212 -10.27 -6.57 -1.06
N ARG A 213 -9.11 -6.54 -1.70
CA ARG A 213 -8.93 -6.10 -3.09
C ARG A 213 -8.43 -7.23 -3.97
N THR A 214 -8.70 -7.07 -5.26
CA THR A 214 -8.11 -7.90 -6.31
C THR A 214 -7.36 -7.04 -7.31
N ALA A 215 -6.33 -7.59 -7.95
CA ALA A 215 -5.62 -6.96 -9.05
C ALA A 215 -5.13 -8.04 -10.03
N PRO A 216 -5.01 -7.72 -11.34
CA PRO A 216 -4.85 -8.77 -12.36
C PRO A 216 -3.41 -9.23 -12.57
N VAL A 217 -2.40 -8.51 -12.07
CA VAL A 217 -0.99 -8.80 -12.39
C VAL A 217 -0.24 -9.28 -11.16
N ARG A 218 0.33 -10.48 -11.25
CA ARG A 218 1.07 -11.09 -10.14
C ARG A 218 2.50 -10.53 -10.03
N ILE A 219 2.81 -9.92 -8.90
CA ILE A 219 4.17 -9.51 -8.51
C ILE A 219 4.99 -10.75 -8.13
N GLY A 220 4.41 -11.58 -7.25
CA GLY A 220 5.06 -12.72 -6.65
C GLY A 220 4.14 -13.42 -5.66
N HIS A 221 4.75 -14.03 -4.65
CA HIS A 221 4.05 -14.72 -3.58
C HIS A 221 4.64 -14.32 -2.23
N LEU A 222 3.85 -14.39 -1.18
CA LEU A 222 4.25 -14.03 0.19
C LEU A 222 5.47 -14.82 0.67
N SER A 223 5.66 -16.06 0.21
CA SER A 223 6.86 -16.88 0.51
C SER A 223 8.18 -16.30 -0.02
N GLN A 224 8.14 -15.25 -0.84
CA GLN A 224 9.35 -14.57 -1.34
C GLN A 224 9.76 -13.38 -0.49
N VAL A 225 8.99 -13.07 0.56
CA VAL A 225 9.27 -11.98 1.51
C VAL A 225 9.86 -12.57 2.80
N HIS A 226 10.67 -11.79 3.51
CA HIS A 226 11.26 -12.19 4.78
C HIS A 226 10.48 -11.62 5.97
N THR A 227 9.92 -10.42 5.78
CA THR A 227 9.09 -9.78 6.80
C THR A 227 7.86 -9.17 6.15
N PHE A 228 6.70 -9.41 6.72
CA PHE A 228 5.45 -8.77 6.32
C PHE A 228 4.94 -7.91 7.48
N ILE A 229 4.73 -6.61 7.24
CA ILE A 229 4.25 -5.64 8.22
C ILE A 229 2.89 -5.11 7.75
N THR A 230 1.90 -5.23 8.59
CA THR A 230 0.52 -4.75 8.38
C THR A 230 -0.03 -4.14 9.65
N ASP A 231 -1.09 -3.34 9.57
CA ASP A 231 -1.83 -2.89 10.75
C ASP A 231 -2.57 -4.05 11.41
N HIS A 232 -3.23 -4.89 10.60
CA HIS A 232 -3.94 -6.08 11.05
C HIS A 232 -3.99 -7.12 9.93
N CYS A 233 -3.88 -8.40 10.27
CA CYS A 233 -4.01 -9.52 9.33
C CYS A 233 -5.30 -10.31 9.63
N PRO A 234 -6.44 -10.05 8.95
CA PRO A 234 -7.71 -10.69 9.24
C PRO A 234 -7.85 -12.10 8.62
N VAL A 235 -6.87 -12.56 7.83
CA VAL A 235 -6.96 -13.77 6.99
C VAL A 235 -6.08 -14.88 7.57
N ASP A 236 -6.68 -15.94 8.09
CA ASP A 236 -5.95 -17.05 8.75
C ASP A 236 -5.03 -17.81 7.78
N SER A 237 -5.41 -17.96 6.51
CA SER A 237 -4.55 -18.59 5.50
C SER A 237 -3.23 -17.83 5.30
N ILE A 238 -3.26 -16.50 5.35
CA ILE A 238 -2.07 -15.65 5.25
C ILE A 238 -1.15 -15.86 6.46
N ARG A 239 -1.71 -15.99 7.67
CA ARG A 239 -0.93 -16.31 8.88
C ARG A 239 -0.25 -17.69 8.75
N SER A 240 -1.00 -18.68 8.24
CA SER A 240 -0.46 -20.01 7.98
C SER A 240 0.66 -19.98 6.94
N ILE A 241 0.46 -19.28 5.82
CA ILE A 241 1.50 -19.12 4.79
C ILE A 241 2.76 -18.45 5.37
N CYS A 242 2.60 -17.41 6.19
CA CYS A 242 3.74 -16.79 6.86
C CYS A 242 4.50 -17.78 7.75
N ALA A 243 3.81 -18.59 8.54
CA ALA A 243 4.42 -19.59 9.41
C ALA A 243 5.11 -20.71 8.61
N ASP A 244 4.47 -21.20 7.55
CA ASP A 244 4.97 -22.31 6.71
C ASP A 244 6.23 -21.92 5.90
N HIS A 245 6.43 -20.63 5.64
CA HIS A 245 7.54 -20.12 4.84
C HIS A 245 8.52 -19.23 5.62
N ASP A 246 8.51 -19.28 6.96
CA ASP A 246 9.39 -18.49 7.82
C ASP A 246 9.31 -16.97 7.56
N VAL A 247 8.15 -16.48 7.15
CA VAL A 247 7.89 -15.05 6.96
C VAL A 247 7.52 -14.43 8.31
N ARG A 248 8.33 -13.49 8.79
CA ARG A 248 8.04 -12.76 10.04
C ARG A 248 6.85 -11.83 9.82
N LEU A 249 5.68 -12.18 10.36
CA LEU A 249 4.51 -11.31 10.38
C LEU A 249 4.58 -10.35 11.58
N ILE A 250 4.45 -9.05 11.32
CA ILE A 250 4.40 -7.99 12.33
C ILE A 250 3.08 -7.24 12.13
N GLU A 251 2.25 -7.22 13.17
CA GLU A 251 1.04 -6.41 13.21
C GLU A 251 1.31 -5.17 14.06
N THR A 252 1.04 -4.00 13.49
CA THR A 252 1.16 -2.74 14.22
C THR A 252 -0.20 -2.45 14.85
N GLU A 253 -0.30 -2.57 16.18
CA GLU A 253 -1.51 -2.12 16.89
C GLU A 253 -1.75 -0.64 16.54
N ALA A 254 -2.95 -0.32 16.06
CA ALA A 254 -3.37 1.06 15.96
C ALA A 254 -3.29 1.65 17.39
N ARG A 255 -2.40 2.60 17.63
CA ARG A 255 -2.42 3.35 18.88
C ARG A 255 -3.74 4.11 18.88
N ASP A 256 -4.65 3.69 19.75
CA ASP A 256 -5.84 4.47 20.08
C ASP A 256 -5.37 5.87 20.46
N ALA A 257 -5.75 6.86 19.63
CA ALA A 257 -5.44 8.26 19.82
C ALA A 257 -6.60 8.96 20.53
#